data_de4bc2cdeed7364cc641835dd1b9b153
#
_entry.id   de4bc2cdeed7364cc641835dd1b9b153
#
_cell.length_a   1.000
_cell.length_b   1.000
_cell.length_c   1.000
_cell.angle_alpha   90.00
_cell.angle_beta   90.00
_cell.angle_gamma   90.00
#
_symmetry.space_group_name_H-M   'P 1'
#
loop_
_entity.id
_entity.type
_entity.pdbx_description
1 polymer ?
#
loop_
_entity_poly.entity_id
_entity_poly.type
_entity_poly.pdbx_seq_one_letter_code
_entity_poly.pdbx_strand_id
1 'polypeptide(L)'
;MRLLVVEDTEDVAEAILSHFGRAGHSCDHAATMADAEHFVSLDAHDLVILDINLPDGSGLSFLKRLRARQNGIPVVVLTARLRIDDKVDALDLGADDYLVKPFDLRELEARARAVTRRKHGASEALVTAGNVRCNLAARSVTVGEATVELTRREFILLEAFITNLDRVLGKDELHSRLYGLTGDAGLNAVEVYVARLRKKLAEGDIEIATLRGLGYRAVVRAGAPH
;
A
#
# COMPACT_ATOMS: atom_id res chain seq x y z
N MET A 1 -2.06 2.10 -1.40
CA MET A 1 -1.27 1.26 -0.47
C MET A 1 -2.19 0.75 0.62
N ARG A 2 -1.93 -0.44 1.08
CA ARG A 2 -2.53 -0.98 2.29
C ARG A 2 -1.50 -0.96 3.42
N LEU A 3 -1.83 -0.27 4.51
CA LEU A 3 -0.93 -0.05 5.64
C LEU A 3 -1.39 -0.86 6.84
N LEU A 4 -0.42 -1.40 7.58
CA LEU A 4 -0.64 -1.87 8.93
C LEU A 4 -0.07 -0.84 9.90
N VAL A 5 -0.91 -0.27 10.76
CA VAL A 5 -0.50 0.66 11.82
C VAL A 5 -0.44 -0.12 13.12
N VAL A 6 0.76 -0.23 13.70
CA VAL A 6 1.02 -0.91 14.98
C VAL A 6 1.35 0.15 16.01
N GLU A 7 0.36 0.51 16.82
CA GLU A 7 0.41 1.64 17.78
C GLU A 7 -0.61 1.37 18.88
N ASP A 8 -0.22 1.43 20.13
CA ASP A 8 -1.10 1.17 21.28
C ASP A 8 -1.84 2.41 21.78
N THR A 9 -1.32 3.59 21.46
CA THR A 9 -1.95 4.87 21.83
C THR A 9 -3.07 5.19 20.86
N GLU A 10 -4.32 5.07 21.32
CA GLU A 10 -5.52 5.18 20.50
C GLU A 10 -5.60 6.50 19.72
N ASP A 11 -5.33 7.65 20.37
CA ASP A 11 -5.35 8.96 19.72
C ASP A 11 -4.32 9.06 18.56
N VAL A 12 -3.13 8.47 18.73
CA VAL A 12 -2.08 8.47 17.71
C VAL A 12 -2.47 7.56 16.56
N ALA A 13 -2.96 6.37 16.87
CA ALA A 13 -3.45 5.41 15.89
C ALA A 13 -4.60 6.03 15.06
N GLU A 14 -5.62 6.61 15.71
CA GLU A 14 -6.75 7.24 15.03
C GLU A 14 -6.32 8.40 14.12
N ALA A 15 -5.38 9.24 14.58
CA ALA A 15 -4.84 10.33 13.76
C ALA A 15 -4.15 9.80 12.49
N ILE A 16 -3.33 8.74 12.61
CA ILE A 16 -2.66 8.10 11.47
C ILE A 16 -3.69 7.49 10.53
N LEU A 17 -4.60 6.65 11.06
CA LEU A 17 -5.65 5.98 10.29
C LEU A 17 -6.52 6.97 9.52
N SER A 18 -6.96 8.04 10.19
CA SER A 18 -7.78 9.10 9.59
C SER A 18 -7.03 9.85 8.49
N HIS A 19 -5.75 10.20 8.72
CA HIS A 19 -4.93 10.90 7.74
C HIS A 19 -4.71 10.06 6.48
N PHE A 20 -4.20 8.83 6.64
CA PHE A 20 -3.98 7.93 5.51
C PHE A 20 -5.29 7.50 4.86
N GLY A 21 -6.33 7.32 5.67
CA GLY A 21 -7.68 7.10 5.20
C GLY A 21 -8.17 8.21 4.27
N ARG A 22 -8.01 9.49 4.60
CA ARG A 22 -8.33 10.62 3.74
C ARG A 22 -7.43 10.70 2.51
N ALA A 23 -6.15 10.35 2.66
CA ALA A 23 -5.21 10.30 1.54
C ALA A 23 -5.42 9.13 0.57
N GLY A 24 -6.34 8.22 0.84
CA GLY A 24 -6.67 7.18 -0.10
C GLY A 24 -6.06 5.83 0.16
N HIS A 25 -5.54 5.62 1.32
CA HIS A 25 -4.94 4.35 1.71
C HIS A 25 -5.93 3.50 2.53
N SER A 26 -5.86 2.19 2.40
CA SER A 26 -6.49 1.24 3.32
C SER A 26 -5.58 1.06 4.51
N CYS A 27 -6.13 1.08 5.71
CA CYS A 27 -5.35 0.91 6.93
C CYS A 27 -6.01 -0.14 7.83
N ASP A 28 -5.19 -1.04 8.34
CA ASP A 28 -5.54 -1.95 9.43
C ASP A 28 -4.76 -1.52 10.67
N HIS A 29 -5.32 -1.74 11.86
CA HIS A 29 -4.74 -1.34 13.13
C HIS A 29 -4.49 -2.54 14.03
N ALA A 30 -3.33 -2.54 14.65
CA ALA A 30 -2.92 -3.50 15.70
C ALA A 30 -2.44 -2.71 16.92
N ALA A 31 -3.02 -2.95 18.08
CA ALA A 31 -2.60 -2.33 19.34
C ALA A 31 -1.49 -3.14 20.05
N THR A 32 -1.21 -4.35 19.58
CA THR A 32 -0.23 -5.26 20.16
C THR A 32 0.65 -5.91 19.09
N MET A 33 1.82 -6.45 19.50
CA MET A 33 2.66 -7.24 18.59
C MET A 33 1.95 -8.53 18.15
N ALA A 34 1.14 -9.14 19.04
CA ALA A 34 0.42 -10.37 18.73
C ALA A 34 -0.59 -10.12 17.58
N ASP A 35 -1.34 -9.03 17.64
CA ASP A 35 -2.25 -8.63 16.56
C ASP A 35 -1.48 -8.30 15.28
N ALA A 36 -0.34 -7.60 15.41
CA ALA A 36 0.50 -7.27 14.27
C ALA A 36 1.05 -8.51 13.57
N GLU A 37 1.47 -9.54 14.31
CA GLU A 37 1.91 -10.82 13.74
C GLU A 37 0.78 -11.54 12.98
N HIS A 38 -0.44 -11.50 13.53
CA HIS A 38 -1.61 -12.05 12.84
C HIS A 38 -1.85 -11.32 11.51
N PHE A 39 -1.90 -9.99 11.51
CA PHE A 39 -2.12 -9.21 10.29
C PHE A 39 -1.04 -9.42 9.24
N VAL A 40 0.23 -9.47 9.64
CA VAL A 40 1.35 -9.70 8.71
C VAL A 40 1.30 -11.10 8.11
N SER A 41 0.79 -12.11 8.84
CA SER A 41 0.66 -13.48 8.32
C SER A 41 -0.31 -13.59 7.14
N LEU A 42 -1.18 -12.61 6.94
CA LEU A 42 -2.13 -12.55 5.82
C LEU A 42 -1.48 -12.04 4.52
N ASP A 43 -0.20 -11.61 4.56
CA ASP A 43 0.62 -11.11 3.43
C ASP A 43 -0.11 -10.10 2.53
N ALA A 44 -0.87 -9.20 3.17
CA ALA A 44 -1.80 -8.33 2.47
C ALA A 44 -1.42 -6.84 2.53
N HIS A 45 -0.32 -6.48 3.21
CA HIS A 45 0.07 -5.10 3.47
C HIS A 45 1.28 -4.69 2.62
N ASP A 46 1.28 -3.42 2.20
CA ASP A 46 2.36 -2.82 1.42
C ASP A 46 3.41 -2.15 2.33
N LEU A 47 3.02 -1.79 3.57
CA LEU A 47 3.85 -1.08 4.54
C LEU A 47 3.36 -1.33 5.96
N VAL A 48 4.30 -1.41 6.91
CA VAL A 48 4.04 -1.35 8.35
C VAL A 48 4.53 -0.03 8.92
N ILE A 49 3.68 0.67 9.67
CA ILE A 49 4.04 1.77 10.55
C ILE A 49 4.08 1.19 11.96
N LEU A 50 5.22 1.22 12.61
CA LEU A 50 5.51 0.44 13.82
C LEU A 50 5.97 1.33 14.96
N ASP A 51 5.22 1.41 16.05
CA ASP A 51 5.76 1.96 17.30
C ASP A 51 6.73 0.98 17.97
N ILE A 52 7.78 1.54 18.55
CA ILE A 52 8.74 0.76 19.35
C ILE A 52 8.14 0.31 20.69
N ASN A 53 7.34 1.16 21.32
CA ASN A 53 6.81 0.91 22.65
C ASN A 53 5.39 0.33 22.53
N LEU A 54 5.29 -0.98 22.71
CA LEU A 54 4.01 -1.70 22.69
C LEU A 54 3.76 -2.36 24.05
N PRO A 55 2.51 -2.59 24.46
CA PRO A 55 2.18 -3.11 25.79
C PRO A 55 2.69 -4.53 26.03
N ASP A 56 2.84 -5.33 24.98
CA ASP A 56 3.29 -6.71 24.99
C ASP A 56 4.78 -6.87 24.62
N GLY A 57 5.54 -5.75 24.50
CA GLY A 57 6.99 -5.76 24.32
C GLY A 57 7.53 -4.70 23.37
N SER A 58 8.75 -4.89 22.87
CA SER A 58 9.39 -3.93 21.98
C SER A 58 9.07 -4.19 20.51
N GLY A 59 8.60 -3.17 19.80
CA GLY A 59 8.39 -3.21 18.34
C GLY A 59 9.66 -3.61 17.57
N LEU A 60 10.86 -3.30 18.10
CA LEU A 60 12.11 -3.76 17.49
C LEU A 60 12.25 -5.29 17.54
N SER A 61 11.71 -5.94 18.57
CA SER A 61 11.66 -7.40 18.63
C SER A 61 10.72 -7.97 17.57
N PHE A 62 9.60 -7.33 17.31
CA PHE A 62 8.71 -7.67 16.20
C PHE A 62 9.41 -7.52 14.86
N LEU A 63 10.09 -6.38 14.61
CA LEU A 63 10.86 -6.14 13.39
C LEU A 63 11.92 -7.24 13.17
N LYS A 64 12.68 -7.59 14.21
CA LYS A 64 13.69 -8.65 14.14
C LYS A 64 13.08 -10.00 13.74
N ARG A 65 11.93 -10.38 14.33
CA ARG A 65 11.23 -11.63 13.95
C ARG A 65 10.72 -11.56 12.50
N LEU A 66 10.22 -10.41 12.08
CA LEU A 66 9.73 -10.19 10.71
C LEU A 66 10.86 -10.43 9.69
N ARG A 67 12.04 -9.86 9.93
CA ARG A 67 13.22 -10.03 9.07
C ARG A 67 13.79 -11.45 9.11
N ALA A 68 13.79 -12.09 10.27
CA ALA A 68 14.21 -13.49 10.42
C ALA A 68 13.35 -14.47 9.58
N ARG A 69 12.07 -14.13 9.35
CA ARG A 69 11.17 -14.88 8.44
C ARG A 69 11.32 -14.49 6.97
N GLN A 70 12.37 -13.73 6.62
CA GLN A 70 12.60 -13.21 5.26
C GLN A 70 11.43 -12.37 4.71
N ASN A 71 10.56 -11.87 5.59
CA ASN A 71 9.49 -10.96 5.18
C ASN A 71 10.10 -9.59 4.91
N GLY A 72 10.14 -9.24 3.65
CA GLY A 72 10.69 -7.96 3.18
C GLY A 72 9.69 -6.80 3.21
N ILE A 73 8.53 -6.89 3.89
CA ILE A 73 7.58 -5.78 3.95
C ILE A 73 8.29 -4.51 4.46
N PRO A 74 8.11 -3.34 3.81
CA PRO A 74 8.68 -2.09 4.28
C PRO A 74 8.17 -1.74 5.67
N VAL A 75 9.07 -1.21 6.53
CA VAL A 75 8.73 -0.80 7.90
C VAL A 75 9.24 0.61 8.16
N VAL A 76 8.33 1.51 8.54
CA VAL A 76 8.66 2.83 9.09
C VAL A 76 8.45 2.76 10.60
N VAL A 77 9.52 2.99 11.36
CA VAL A 77 9.50 2.93 12.83
C VAL A 77 9.13 4.29 13.41
N LEU A 78 8.18 4.30 14.34
CA LEU A 78 7.86 5.47 15.18
C LEU A 78 8.58 5.33 16.52
N THR A 79 9.24 6.39 16.98
CA THR A 79 10.00 6.36 18.22
C THR A 79 9.89 7.66 19.00
N ALA A 80 9.76 7.59 20.31
CA ALA A 80 9.88 8.75 21.19
C ALA A 80 11.37 9.09 21.52
N ARG A 81 12.32 8.25 21.10
CA ARG A 81 13.72 8.37 21.49
C ARG A 81 14.53 9.18 20.47
N LEU A 82 15.20 10.22 20.95
CA LEU A 82 16.06 11.11 20.17
C LEU A 82 17.51 10.59 20.04
N ARG A 83 17.87 9.52 20.77
CA ARG A 83 19.27 9.03 20.78
C ARG A 83 19.63 8.46 19.41
N ILE A 84 20.80 8.82 18.95
CA ILE A 84 21.34 8.37 17.65
C ILE A 84 21.47 6.85 17.63
N ASP A 85 21.88 6.25 18.74
CA ASP A 85 22.07 4.80 18.89
C ASP A 85 20.76 4.03 18.61
N ASP A 86 19.62 4.48 19.19
CA ASP A 86 18.31 3.83 18.97
C ASP A 86 17.87 3.88 17.50
N LYS A 87 18.28 4.92 16.76
CA LYS A 87 17.97 5.08 15.34
C LYS A 87 18.84 4.15 14.47
N VAL A 88 20.13 4.06 14.80
CA VAL A 88 21.06 3.13 14.15
C VAL A 88 20.61 1.70 14.37
N ASP A 89 20.26 1.33 15.62
CA ASP A 89 19.76 0.01 15.95
C ASP A 89 18.52 -0.38 15.16
N ALA A 90 17.55 0.55 14.98
CA ALA A 90 16.34 0.28 14.20
C ALA A 90 16.66 0.01 12.71
N LEU A 91 17.55 0.80 12.12
CA LEU A 91 17.97 0.64 10.73
C LEU A 91 18.81 -0.64 10.54
N ASP A 92 19.72 -0.93 11.45
CA ASP A 92 20.55 -2.16 11.43
C ASP A 92 19.69 -3.43 11.60
N LEU A 93 18.59 -3.33 12.34
CA LEU A 93 17.58 -4.39 12.45
C LEU A 93 16.71 -4.55 11.19
N GLY A 94 16.86 -3.66 10.21
CA GLY A 94 16.19 -3.74 8.92
C GLY A 94 14.92 -2.88 8.81
N ALA A 95 14.78 -1.83 9.62
CA ALA A 95 13.80 -0.78 9.33
C ALA A 95 14.20 -0.04 8.05
N ASP A 96 13.21 0.35 7.25
CA ASP A 96 13.43 1.07 5.99
C ASP A 96 13.48 2.59 6.20
N ASP A 97 12.87 3.10 7.26
CA ASP A 97 12.94 4.49 7.73
C ASP A 97 12.47 4.57 9.20
N TYR A 98 12.71 5.72 9.83
CA TYR A 98 12.20 6.02 11.17
C TYR A 98 11.70 7.45 11.26
N LEU A 99 10.80 7.70 12.22
CA LEU A 99 10.25 9.03 12.50
C LEU A 99 10.10 9.23 14.01
N VAL A 100 10.52 10.40 14.49
CA VAL A 100 10.52 10.73 15.92
C VAL A 100 9.20 11.38 16.32
N LYS A 101 8.60 10.91 17.40
CA LYS A 101 7.42 11.52 18.04
C LYS A 101 7.83 12.77 18.85
N PRO A 102 7.09 13.91 18.78
CA PRO A 102 5.93 14.13 17.93
C PRO A 102 6.31 14.40 16.46
N PHE A 103 5.48 13.99 15.50
CA PHE A 103 5.72 14.11 14.06
C PHE A 103 4.54 14.78 13.34
N ASP A 104 4.81 15.33 12.15
CA ASP A 104 3.78 15.78 11.22
C ASP A 104 3.30 14.58 10.37
N LEU A 105 1.99 14.39 10.30
CA LEU A 105 1.38 13.30 9.52
C LEU A 105 1.71 13.38 8.03
N ARG A 106 1.95 14.58 7.49
CA ARG A 106 2.40 14.76 6.10
C ARG A 106 3.84 14.26 5.90
N GLU A 107 4.70 14.41 6.92
CA GLU A 107 6.05 13.85 6.90
C GLU A 107 5.99 12.33 6.91
N LEU A 108 5.19 11.75 7.81
CA LEU A 108 4.98 10.30 7.85
C LEU A 108 4.48 9.75 6.50
N GLU A 109 3.50 10.42 5.89
CA GLU A 109 2.99 10.02 4.57
C GLU A 109 4.05 10.12 3.47
N ALA A 110 4.87 11.17 3.47
CA ALA A 110 5.95 11.33 2.49
C ALA A 110 7.00 10.22 2.62
N ARG A 111 7.38 9.84 3.85
CA ARG A 111 8.32 8.75 4.15
C ARG A 111 7.74 7.39 3.75
N ALA A 112 6.48 7.13 4.12
CA ALA A 112 5.76 5.92 3.75
C ALA A 112 5.76 5.69 2.22
N ARG A 113 5.48 6.74 1.44
CA ARG A 113 5.56 6.67 -0.02
C ARG A 113 6.98 6.43 -0.52
N ALA A 114 7.99 7.07 0.07
CA ALA A 114 9.38 6.92 -0.35
C ALA A 114 9.90 5.50 -0.12
N VAL A 115 9.58 4.91 1.04
CA VAL A 115 9.99 3.55 1.42
C VAL A 115 9.31 2.50 0.53
N THR A 116 8.00 2.61 0.35
CA THR A 116 7.24 1.68 -0.51
C THR A 116 7.74 1.71 -1.96
N ARG A 117 8.06 2.91 -2.49
CA ARG A 117 8.63 3.05 -3.84
C ARG A 117 9.97 2.34 -4.01
N ARG A 118 10.89 2.42 -3.03
CA ARG A 118 12.21 1.76 -3.09
C ARG A 118 12.07 0.25 -3.22
N LYS A 119 11.13 -0.36 -2.52
CA LYS A 119 10.91 -1.81 -2.52
C LYS A 119 10.43 -2.34 -3.88
N HIS A 120 9.57 -1.61 -4.55
CA HIS A 120 9.03 -2.05 -5.84
C HIS A 120 10.01 -1.84 -7.02
N GLY A 121 11.29 -1.56 -6.74
CA GLY A 121 12.32 -1.41 -7.79
C GLY A 121 12.09 -0.19 -8.68
N ALA A 122 11.15 0.65 -8.31
CA ALA A 122 10.78 1.79 -9.10
C ALA A 122 11.73 2.96 -8.87
N SER A 123 12.71 3.06 -9.70
CA SER A 123 13.32 4.33 -10.12
C SER A 123 12.24 5.31 -10.66
N GLU A 124 11.00 4.84 -10.86
CA GLU A 124 9.97 5.57 -11.58
C GLU A 124 8.67 5.65 -10.76
N ALA A 125 8.36 6.87 -10.29
CA ALA A 125 7.00 7.22 -9.88
C ALA A 125 6.01 7.06 -11.07
N LEU A 126 6.52 6.88 -12.29
CA LEU A 126 5.78 6.71 -13.52
C LEU A 126 5.84 5.25 -13.96
N VAL A 127 4.72 4.55 -13.89
CA VAL A 127 4.55 3.20 -14.45
C VAL A 127 3.85 3.32 -15.80
N THR A 128 4.44 2.72 -16.83
CA THR A 128 3.88 2.74 -18.18
C THR A 128 3.50 1.33 -18.62
N ALA A 129 2.32 1.20 -19.22
CA ALA A 129 1.83 -0.03 -19.82
C ALA A 129 1.10 0.29 -21.12
N GLY A 130 1.73 -0.01 -22.25
CA GLY A 130 1.29 0.50 -23.55
C GLY A 130 1.24 2.03 -23.55
N ASN A 131 0.13 2.62 -24.01
CA ASN A 131 -0.09 4.06 -23.99
C ASN A 131 -0.63 4.61 -22.65
N VAL A 132 -0.80 3.78 -21.63
CA VAL A 132 -1.25 4.20 -20.29
C VAL A 132 -0.05 4.53 -19.42
N ARG A 133 0.05 5.77 -18.95
CA ARG A 133 1.07 6.24 -18.03
C ARG A 133 0.42 6.59 -16.68
N CYS A 134 0.88 5.98 -15.62
CA CYS A 134 0.39 6.17 -14.26
C CYS A 134 1.51 6.75 -13.39
N ASN A 135 1.35 8.00 -12.94
CA ASN A 135 2.23 8.58 -11.95
C ASN A 135 1.67 8.25 -10.55
N LEU A 136 2.29 7.28 -9.89
CA LEU A 136 1.87 6.79 -8.58
C LEU A 136 2.05 7.85 -7.48
N ALA A 137 3.04 8.74 -7.62
CA ALA A 137 3.30 9.79 -6.63
C ALA A 137 2.31 10.96 -6.76
N ALA A 138 2.07 11.41 -8.00
CA ALA A 138 1.13 12.51 -8.28
C ALA A 138 -0.33 12.03 -8.36
N ARG A 139 -0.58 10.71 -8.34
CA ARG A 139 -1.89 10.10 -8.57
C ARG A 139 -2.57 10.56 -9.84
N SER A 140 -1.80 10.74 -10.88
CA SER A 140 -2.29 11.14 -12.19
C SER A 140 -2.12 10.02 -13.21
N VAL A 141 -3.05 9.97 -14.15
CA VAL A 141 -3.08 8.95 -15.20
C VAL A 141 -3.29 9.64 -16.54
N THR A 142 -2.52 9.22 -17.55
CA THR A 142 -2.76 9.61 -18.94
C THR A 142 -2.93 8.36 -19.82
N VAL A 143 -3.76 8.48 -20.83
CA VAL A 143 -3.92 7.51 -21.92
C VAL A 143 -3.52 8.24 -23.20
N GLY A 144 -2.40 7.84 -23.78
CA GLY A 144 -1.73 8.68 -24.79
C GLY A 144 -1.37 10.04 -24.19
N GLU A 145 -1.88 11.12 -24.80
CA GLU A 145 -1.70 12.50 -24.31
C GLU A 145 -2.87 13.00 -23.44
N ALA A 146 -3.97 12.26 -23.36
CA ALA A 146 -5.16 12.67 -22.63
C ALA A 146 -5.06 12.31 -21.14
N THR A 147 -5.32 13.30 -20.28
CA THR A 147 -5.44 13.05 -18.83
C THR A 147 -6.77 12.37 -18.54
N VAL A 148 -6.72 11.29 -17.74
CA VAL A 148 -7.89 10.54 -17.30
C VAL A 148 -8.14 10.80 -15.83
N GLU A 149 -9.29 11.39 -15.48
CA GLU A 149 -9.69 11.60 -14.10
C GLU A 149 -10.23 10.31 -13.50
N LEU A 150 -9.50 9.79 -12.53
CA LEU A 150 -9.91 8.64 -11.74
C LEU A 150 -10.34 9.09 -10.33
N THR A 151 -11.44 8.50 -9.86
CA THR A 151 -11.74 8.57 -8.42
C THR A 151 -10.67 7.80 -7.65
N ARG A 152 -10.56 8.09 -6.37
CA ARG A 152 -9.60 7.44 -5.46
C ARG A 152 -9.61 5.90 -5.58
N ARG A 153 -10.79 5.28 -5.58
CA ARG A 153 -10.92 3.81 -5.63
C ARG A 153 -10.58 3.25 -7.01
N GLU A 154 -10.90 3.97 -8.07
CA GLU A 154 -10.48 3.60 -9.43
C GLU A 154 -8.95 3.67 -9.57
N PHE A 155 -8.31 4.68 -8.95
CA PHE A 155 -6.85 4.79 -8.96
C PHE A 155 -6.18 3.65 -8.19
N ILE A 156 -6.70 3.26 -7.01
CA ILE A 156 -6.20 2.11 -6.24
C ILE A 156 -6.27 0.82 -7.07
N LEU A 157 -7.37 0.61 -7.81
CA LEU A 157 -7.48 -0.55 -8.68
C LEU A 157 -6.51 -0.48 -9.86
N LEU A 158 -6.35 0.69 -10.49
CA LEU A 158 -5.38 0.84 -11.56
C LEU A 158 -3.97 0.59 -11.05
N GLU A 159 -3.59 1.17 -9.92
CA GLU A 159 -2.31 0.92 -9.25
C GLU A 159 -2.08 -0.59 -9.03
N ALA A 160 -3.08 -1.29 -8.48
CA ALA A 160 -3.00 -2.73 -8.26
C ALA A 160 -2.78 -3.51 -9.57
N PHE A 161 -3.45 -3.14 -10.64
CA PHE A 161 -3.34 -3.81 -11.93
C PHE A 161 -2.03 -3.47 -12.66
N ILE A 162 -1.66 -2.18 -12.75
CA ILE A 162 -0.51 -1.76 -13.54
C ILE A 162 0.83 -2.17 -12.92
N THR A 163 0.87 -2.33 -11.60
CA THR A 163 2.04 -2.86 -10.88
C THR A 163 2.10 -4.38 -10.84
N ASN A 164 1.06 -5.08 -11.29
CA ASN A 164 0.97 -6.53 -11.33
C ASN A 164 0.42 -7.00 -12.69
N LEU A 165 0.99 -6.49 -13.78
CA LEU A 165 0.62 -6.93 -15.13
C LEU A 165 0.78 -8.44 -15.25
N ASP A 166 -0.10 -9.07 -16.03
CA ASP A 166 -0.17 -10.51 -16.29
C ASP A 166 -0.46 -11.39 -15.07
N ARG A 167 -0.47 -10.85 -13.85
CA ARG A 167 -0.86 -11.56 -12.64
C ARG A 167 -2.37 -11.56 -12.45
N VAL A 168 -2.91 -12.68 -11.98
CA VAL A 168 -4.31 -12.77 -11.54
C VAL A 168 -4.43 -12.20 -10.14
N LEU A 169 -5.26 -11.17 -9.97
CA LEU A 169 -5.61 -10.61 -8.68
C LEU A 169 -6.99 -11.11 -8.27
N GLY A 170 -7.06 -11.78 -7.13
CA GLY A 170 -8.30 -12.31 -6.57
C GLY A 170 -9.28 -11.20 -6.18
N LYS A 171 -10.56 -11.53 -6.16
CA LYS A 171 -11.63 -10.57 -5.80
C LYS A 171 -11.46 -10.09 -4.36
N ASP A 172 -11.08 -10.99 -3.44
CA ASP A 172 -10.84 -10.67 -2.03
C ASP A 172 -9.59 -9.78 -1.86
N GLU A 173 -8.52 -10.04 -2.64
CA GLU A 173 -7.32 -9.20 -2.66
C GLU A 173 -7.67 -7.77 -3.10
N LEU A 174 -8.42 -7.62 -4.20
CA LEU A 174 -8.86 -6.31 -4.70
C LEU A 174 -9.82 -5.61 -3.73
N HIS A 175 -10.75 -6.37 -3.11
CA HIS A 175 -11.64 -5.84 -2.09
C HIS A 175 -10.87 -5.30 -0.89
N SER A 176 -9.91 -6.09 -0.40
CA SER A 176 -9.04 -5.69 0.72
C SER A 176 -8.22 -4.43 0.42
N ARG A 177 -7.75 -4.26 -0.83
CA ARG A 177 -7.05 -3.03 -1.26
C ARG A 177 -7.97 -1.80 -1.28
N LEU A 178 -9.27 -2.00 -1.57
CA LEU A 178 -10.26 -0.92 -1.63
C LEU A 178 -10.81 -0.51 -0.26
N TYR A 179 -10.94 -1.45 0.66
CA TYR A 179 -11.73 -1.28 1.89
C TYR A 179 -11.01 -1.69 3.18
N GLY A 180 -9.80 -2.28 3.11
CA GLY A 180 -9.15 -2.91 4.26
C GLY A 180 -9.72 -4.31 4.56
N LEU A 181 -9.19 -4.98 5.60
CA LEU A 181 -9.65 -6.31 6.01
C LEU A 181 -11.02 -6.26 6.72
N THR A 182 -11.33 -5.14 7.37
CA THR A 182 -12.53 -4.94 8.18
C THR A 182 -13.64 -4.15 7.48
N GLY A 183 -13.47 -3.84 6.20
CA GLY A 183 -14.42 -3.03 5.45
C GLY A 183 -15.71 -3.78 5.13
N ASP A 184 -16.86 -3.20 5.54
CA ASP A 184 -18.22 -3.78 5.39
C ASP A 184 -18.79 -3.73 3.96
N ALA A 185 -18.02 -3.28 2.97
CA ALA A 185 -18.53 -3.22 1.60
C ALA A 185 -18.60 -4.63 0.98
N GLY A 186 -19.73 -4.98 0.42
CA GLY A 186 -19.91 -6.28 -0.25
C GLY A 186 -18.93 -6.49 -1.42
N LEU A 187 -18.51 -7.72 -1.66
CA LEU A 187 -17.57 -8.12 -2.73
C LEU A 187 -17.98 -7.64 -4.14
N ASN A 188 -19.27 -7.37 -4.36
CA ASN A 188 -19.80 -6.83 -5.61
C ASN A 188 -19.31 -5.40 -5.91
N ALA A 189 -18.82 -4.68 -4.89
CA ALA A 189 -18.25 -3.35 -5.09
C ALA A 189 -17.02 -3.37 -6.01
N VAL A 190 -16.19 -4.43 -5.97
CA VAL A 190 -15.03 -4.60 -6.87
C VAL A 190 -15.48 -4.60 -8.33
N GLU A 191 -16.56 -5.32 -8.66
CA GLU A 191 -17.10 -5.40 -10.04
C GLU A 191 -17.49 -4.03 -10.58
N VAL A 192 -18.13 -3.22 -9.73
CA VAL A 192 -18.56 -1.86 -10.10
C VAL A 192 -17.35 -0.98 -10.44
N TYR A 193 -16.31 -1.01 -9.60
CA TYR A 193 -15.11 -0.20 -9.85
C TYR A 193 -14.29 -0.72 -11.02
N VAL A 194 -14.19 -2.04 -11.22
CA VAL A 194 -13.55 -2.62 -12.41
C VAL A 194 -14.29 -2.19 -13.69
N ALA A 195 -15.63 -2.23 -13.68
CA ALA A 195 -16.42 -1.80 -14.85
C ALA A 195 -16.22 -0.30 -15.15
N ARG A 196 -16.19 0.56 -14.12
CA ARG A 196 -15.90 2.00 -14.28
C ARG A 196 -14.49 2.24 -14.80
N LEU A 197 -13.50 1.55 -14.25
CA LEU A 197 -12.11 1.67 -14.67
C LEU A 197 -11.94 1.24 -16.14
N ARG A 198 -12.53 0.11 -16.53
CA ARG A 198 -12.55 -0.33 -17.95
C ARG A 198 -13.10 0.75 -18.89
N LYS A 199 -14.20 1.40 -18.50
CA LYS A 199 -14.80 2.48 -19.30
C LYS A 199 -13.87 3.67 -19.45
N LYS A 200 -13.15 4.04 -18.38
CA LYS A 200 -12.23 5.18 -18.39
C LYS A 200 -10.92 4.90 -19.13
N LEU A 201 -10.51 3.63 -19.18
CA LEU A 201 -9.32 3.18 -19.90
C LEU A 201 -9.64 2.60 -21.29
N ALA A 202 -10.82 2.84 -21.85
CA ALA A 202 -11.25 2.23 -23.10
C ALA A 202 -10.32 2.51 -24.28
N GLU A 203 -9.76 3.73 -24.35
CA GLU A 203 -8.77 4.17 -25.35
C GLU A 203 -7.33 3.75 -25.01
N GLY A 204 -7.14 3.06 -23.88
CA GLY A 204 -5.83 2.58 -23.41
C GLY A 204 -5.51 1.20 -23.94
N ASP A 205 -4.21 0.92 -24.01
CA ASP A 205 -3.70 -0.41 -24.40
C ASP A 205 -3.79 -1.44 -23.27
N ILE A 206 -4.27 -1.05 -22.08
CA ILE A 206 -4.50 -1.98 -20.97
C ILE A 206 -5.89 -2.59 -21.09
N GLU A 207 -5.95 -3.92 -21.09
CA GLU A 207 -7.18 -4.68 -20.96
C GLU A 207 -7.25 -5.37 -19.60
N ILE A 208 -8.36 -5.17 -18.88
CA ILE A 208 -8.62 -5.86 -17.61
C ILE A 208 -9.57 -7.04 -17.91
N ALA A 209 -9.03 -8.24 -18.04
CA ALA A 209 -9.80 -9.45 -18.30
C ALA A 209 -10.43 -10.00 -17.00
N THR A 210 -11.64 -10.56 -17.11
CA THR A 210 -12.28 -11.31 -16.02
C THR A 210 -11.97 -12.79 -16.17
N LEU A 211 -11.38 -13.40 -15.16
CA LEU A 211 -11.14 -14.84 -15.08
C LEU A 211 -12.17 -15.43 -14.10
N ARG A 212 -13.20 -16.09 -14.64
CA ARG A 212 -14.33 -16.60 -13.83
C ARG A 212 -13.83 -17.49 -12.70
N GLY A 213 -14.28 -17.21 -11.48
CA GLY A 213 -13.90 -17.94 -10.27
C GLY A 213 -12.49 -17.61 -9.72
N LEU A 214 -11.64 -16.90 -10.47
CA LEU A 214 -10.27 -16.57 -10.06
C LEU A 214 -10.05 -15.09 -9.76
N GLY A 215 -10.71 -14.19 -10.46
CA GLY A 215 -10.54 -12.73 -10.29
C GLY A 215 -10.33 -11.99 -11.59
N TYR A 216 -9.39 -11.07 -11.60
CA TYR A 216 -9.10 -10.17 -12.72
C TYR A 216 -7.61 -10.15 -13.05
N ARG A 217 -7.30 -9.92 -14.31
CA ARG A 217 -5.91 -9.78 -14.79
C ARG A 217 -5.83 -8.62 -15.77
N ALA A 218 -4.85 -7.74 -15.57
CA ALA A 218 -4.54 -6.70 -16.53
C ALA A 218 -3.43 -7.17 -17.48
N VAL A 219 -3.62 -6.93 -18.76
CA VAL A 219 -2.66 -7.25 -19.82
C VAL A 219 -2.52 -6.05 -20.75
N VAL A 220 -1.35 -5.89 -21.37
CA VAL A 220 -1.18 -4.92 -22.48
C VAL A 220 -1.64 -5.62 -23.76
N ARG A 221 -2.51 -4.95 -24.53
CA ARG A 221 -3.01 -5.49 -25.80
C ARG A 221 -1.85 -5.70 -26.79
N ALA A 222 -1.77 -6.86 -27.37
CA ALA A 222 -0.78 -7.18 -28.42
C ALA A 222 -1.04 -6.28 -29.65
N GLY A 223 -0.06 -5.48 -30.03
CA GLY A 223 -0.16 -4.60 -31.20
C GLY A 223 -0.04 -3.10 -30.90
N ALA A 224 0.08 -2.69 -29.63
CA ALA A 224 0.44 -1.33 -29.30
C ALA A 224 1.93 -1.08 -29.61
N PRO A 225 2.28 -0.05 -30.40
CA PRO A 225 3.68 0.33 -30.61
C PRO A 225 4.28 0.80 -29.29
N HIS A 226 5.49 0.38 -29.00
CA HIS A 226 6.30 0.80 -27.83
C HIS A 226 6.72 2.26 -27.95
#